data_067dab90c36a7a5707c0095050e3702f
#
_entry.id   067dab90c36a7a5707c0095050e3702f
#
_cell.length_a   1.000
_cell.length_b   1.000
_cell.length_c   1.000
_cell.angle_alpha   90.00
_cell.angle_beta   90.00
_cell.angle_gamma   90.00
#
_symmetry.space_group_name_H-M   'P 1'
#
loop_
_entity.id
_entity.type
_entity.pdbx_description
1 polymer ?
#
loop_
_entity_poly.entity_id
_entity_poly.type
_entity_poly.pdbx_seq_one_letter_code
_entity_poly.pdbx_strand_id
1 'polypeptide(L)'
;MEINNPEIIAEVRAVFDRYEAAIAANDAAVLDSSFWDAPRVVRYGITELLYGIDAIRAFHASVKSYAPRAQKKITITTFGRDFATTNLEYQRLDSGLIGRETKIMARIPGQGWRVVSAHVSLLAQSDPGRVAKG
;
A
#
# COMPACT_ATOMS: atom_id res chain seq x y z
N MET A 1 -12.90 2.01 21.41
CA MET A 1 -12.04 1.01 20.73
C MET A 1 -10.62 1.13 21.23
N GLU A 2 -9.89 0.06 21.24
CA GLU A 2 -8.47 0.07 21.59
C GLU A 2 -7.64 0.53 20.40
N ILE A 3 -6.73 1.48 20.62
CA ILE A 3 -5.82 1.97 19.58
C ILE A 3 -4.46 1.29 19.78
N ASN A 4 -3.89 0.75 18.70
CA ASN A 4 -2.55 0.16 18.68
C ASN A 4 -2.37 -1.02 19.66
N ASN A 5 -3.32 -1.95 19.63
CA ASN A 5 -3.15 -3.23 20.33
C ASN A 5 -1.91 -3.94 19.76
N PRO A 6 -0.93 -4.32 20.61
CA PRO A 6 0.34 -4.90 20.11
C PRO A 6 0.17 -6.17 19.28
N GLU A 7 -0.79 -7.04 19.63
CA GLU A 7 -1.07 -8.25 18.84
C GLU A 7 -1.58 -7.90 17.44
N ILE A 8 -2.46 -6.91 17.36
CA ILE A 8 -3.05 -6.50 16.07
C ILE A 8 -2.01 -5.80 15.22
N ILE A 9 -1.17 -4.95 15.82
CA ILE A 9 -0.04 -4.35 15.11
C ILE A 9 0.88 -5.44 14.52
N ALA A 10 1.17 -6.47 15.28
CA ALA A 10 2.01 -7.58 14.80
C ALA A 10 1.38 -8.32 13.62
N GLU A 11 0.06 -8.55 13.65
CA GLU A 11 -0.65 -9.16 12.53
C GLU A 11 -0.58 -8.29 11.27
N VAL A 12 -0.84 -7.00 11.40
CA VAL A 12 -0.81 -6.05 10.27
C VAL A 12 0.62 -5.90 9.75
N ARG A 13 1.61 -5.88 10.63
CA ARG A 13 3.02 -5.83 10.24
C ARG A 13 3.42 -7.04 9.40
N ALA A 14 2.97 -8.23 9.75
CA ALA A 14 3.27 -9.44 9.00
C ALA A 14 2.69 -9.36 7.57
N VAL A 15 1.47 -8.86 7.43
CA VAL A 15 0.84 -8.64 6.12
C VAL A 15 1.59 -7.58 5.32
N PHE A 16 1.99 -6.49 5.97
CA PHE A 16 2.79 -5.43 5.35
C PHE A 16 4.12 -5.98 4.82
N ASP A 17 4.85 -6.72 5.62
CA ASP A 17 6.15 -7.27 5.23
C ASP A 17 6.02 -8.28 4.07
N ARG A 18 4.96 -9.09 4.08
CA ARG A 18 4.68 -10.04 3.00
C ARG A 18 4.40 -9.31 1.69
N TYR A 19 3.66 -8.22 1.74
CA TYR A 19 3.38 -7.38 0.56
C TYR A 19 4.68 -6.77 0.00
N GLU A 20 5.53 -6.21 0.87
CA GLU A 20 6.79 -5.60 0.44
C GLU A 20 7.73 -6.63 -0.19
N ALA A 21 7.79 -7.84 0.36
CA ALA A 21 8.56 -8.94 -0.24
C ALA A 21 8.00 -9.32 -1.62
N ALA A 22 6.69 -9.31 -1.79
CA ALA A 22 6.03 -9.61 -3.07
C ALA A 22 6.30 -8.53 -4.12
N ILE A 23 6.37 -7.27 -3.73
CA ILE A 23 6.78 -6.17 -4.63
C ILE A 23 8.21 -6.41 -5.12
N ALA A 24 9.14 -6.70 -4.22
CA ALA A 24 10.53 -6.94 -4.58
C ALA A 24 10.70 -8.14 -5.52
N ALA A 25 9.90 -9.19 -5.33
CA ALA A 25 9.94 -10.41 -6.14
C ALA A 25 9.02 -10.38 -7.37
N ASN A 26 8.20 -9.35 -7.51
CA ASN A 26 7.11 -9.29 -8.49
C ASN A 26 6.22 -10.54 -8.42
N ASP A 27 5.80 -10.90 -7.22
CA ASP A 27 4.92 -12.04 -6.97
C ASP A 27 3.46 -11.60 -7.12
N ALA A 28 2.93 -11.69 -8.33
CA ALA A 28 1.58 -11.22 -8.65
C ALA A 28 0.50 -11.95 -7.85
N ALA A 29 0.67 -13.24 -7.57
CA ALA A 29 -0.31 -14.01 -6.82
C ALA A 29 -0.43 -13.50 -5.37
N VAL A 30 0.69 -13.21 -4.72
CA VAL A 30 0.69 -12.65 -3.37
C VAL A 30 0.14 -11.23 -3.38
N LEU A 31 0.53 -10.41 -4.37
CA LEU A 31 -0.02 -9.06 -4.50
C LEU A 31 -1.54 -9.08 -4.66
N ASP A 32 -2.07 -9.93 -5.53
CA ASP A 32 -3.52 -10.10 -5.72
C ASP A 32 -4.21 -10.48 -4.41
N SER A 33 -3.64 -11.43 -3.67
CA SER A 33 -4.20 -11.92 -2.40
C SER A 33 -4.12 -10.90 -1.26
N SER A 34 -3.39 -9.81 -1.45
CA SER A 34 -3.26 -8.75 -0.45
C SER A 34 -4.43 -7.77 -0.49
N PHE A 35 -5.20 -7.75 -1.56
CA PHE A 35 -6.32 -6.83 -1.74
C PHE A 35 -7.65 -7.52 -1.48
N TRP A 36 -8.61 -6.74 -0.99
CA TRP A 36 -9.98 -7.19 -0.78
C TRP A 36 -10.58 -7.71 -2.09
N ASP A 37 -11.02 -8.95 -2.08
CA ASP A 37 -11.62 -9.59 -3.25
C ASP A 37 -13.08 -9.12 -3.41
N ALA A 38 -13.23 -7.92 -3.97
CA ALA A 38 -14.53 -7.27 -4.10
C ALA A 38 -14.50 -6.22 -5.21
N PRO A 39 -15.68 -5.86 -5.77
CA PRO A 39 -15.75 -4.81 -6.78
C PRO A 39 -15.50 -3.40 -6.24
N ARG A 40 -15.54 -3.19 -4.92
CA ARG A 40 -15.39 -1.87 -4.31
C ARG A 40 -13.99 -1.54 -3.84
N VAL A 41 -13.03 -2.45 -3.97
CA VAL A 41 -11.63 -2.14 -3.62
C VAL A 41 -11.08 -1.09 -4.61
N VAL A 42 -10.32 -0.13 -4.08
CA VAL A 42 -9.76 0.96 -4.89
C VAL A 42 -8.25 1.01 -4.70
N ARG A 43 -7.53 1.16 -5.80
CA ARG A 43 -6.10 1.44 -5.76
C ARG A 43 -5.77 2.60 -6.71
N TYR A 44 -5.28 3.70 -6.15
CA TYR A 44 -4.68 4.79 -6.92
C TYR A 44 -3.17 4.58 -6.92
N GLY A 45 -2.62 4.34 -8.10
CA GLY A 45 -1.18 4.24 -8.31
C GLY A 45 -0.60 5.54 -8.84
N ILE A 46 0.69 5.54 -9.12
CA ILE A 46 1.38 6.73 -9.65
C ILE A 46 0.77 7.15 -10.98
N THR A 47 0.40 6.19 -11.81
CA THR A 47 -0.16 6.43 -13.16
C THR A 47 -1.52 5.75 -13.38
N GLU A 48 -2.09 5.08 -12.37
CA GLU A 48 -3.28 4.25 -12.54
C GLU A 48 -4.42 4.67 -11.63
N LEU A 49 -5.63 4.50 -12.14
CA LEU A 49 -6.88 4.54 -11.38
C LEU A 49 -7.49 3.15 -11.51
N LEU A 50 -7.45 2.35 -10.44
CA LEU A 50 -7.93 0.97 -10.47
C LEU A 50 -9.14 0.80 -9.55
N TYR A 51 -10.25 0.39 -10.13
CA TYR A 51 -11.52 0.18 -9.43
C TYR A 51 -11.91 -1.29 -9.53
N GLY A 52 -11.99 -1.96 -8.38
CA GLY A 52 -12.35 -3.35 -8.28
C GLY A 52 -11.17 -4.31 -8.39
N ILE A 53 -11.36 -5.51 -7.87
CA ILE A 53 -10.27 -6.51 -7.80
C ILE A 53 -9.82 -6.97 -9.19
N ASP A 54 -10.73 -7.03 -10.17
CA ASP A 54 -10.35 -7.49 -11.52
C ASP A 54 -9.37 -6.53 -12.18
N ALA A 55 -9.58 -5.21 -12.03
CA ALA A 55 -8.65 -4.20 -12.54
C ALA A 55 -7.28 -4.28 -11.84
N ILE A 56 -7.28 -4.53 -10.53
CA ILE A 56 -6.05 -4.67 -9.76
C ILE A 56 -5.27 -5.92 -10.20
N ARG A 57 -5.95 -7.05 -10.39
CA ARG A 57 -5.33 -8.28 -10.90
C ARG A 57 -4.73 -8.08 -12.30
N ALA A 58 -5.48 -7.42 -13.19
CA ALA A 58 -4.99 -7.14 -14.54
C ALA A 58 -3.73 -6.26 -14.51
N PHE A 59 -3.70 -5.26 -13.63
CA PHE A 59 -2.53 -4.41 -13.45
C PHE A 59 -1.32 -5.23 -12.96
N HIS A 60 -1.48 -6.03 -11.89
CA HIS A 60 -0.39 -6.85 -11.38
C HIS A 60 0.16 -7.80 -12.47
N ALA A 61 -0.71 -8.38 -13.29
CA ALA A 61 -0.30 -9.26 -14.37
C ALA A 61 0.49 -8.55 -15.45
N SER A 62 0.28 -7.24 -15.63
CA SER A 62 0.94 -6.44 -16.67
C SER A 62 2.33 -5.95 -16.26
N VAL A 63 2.64 -5.91 -14.98
CA VAL A 63 3.91 -5.37 -14.46
C VAL A 63 5.03 -6.38 -14.67
N LYS A 64 6.12 -5.95 -15.32
CA LYS A 64 7.29 -6.79 -15.53
C LYS A 64 8.25 -6.79 -14.35
N SER A 65 8.38 -5.64 -13.71
CA SER A 65 9.19 -5.47 -12.49
C SER A 65 8.82 -4.17 -11.81
N TYR A 66 9.08 -4.10 -10.51
CA TYR A 66 8.97 -2.86 -9.75
C TYR A 66 10.37 -2.30 -9.50
N ALA A 67 10.50 -0.97 -9.54
CA ALA A 67 11.77 -0.32 -9.23
C ALA A 67 12.21 -0.69 -7.82
N PRO A 68 13.50 -1.05 -7.62
CA PRO A 68 14.03 -1.27 -6.28
C PRO A 68 13.84 -0.03 -5.39
N ARG A 69 13.48 -0.26 -4.13
CA ARG A 69 13.21 0.84 -3.21
C ARG A 69 13.73 0.54 -1.80
N ALA A 70 14.08 1.59 -1.09
CA ALA A 70 14.47 1.53 0.32
C ALA A 70 13.32 2.08 1.17
N GLN A 71 12.90 1.31 2.16
CA GLN A 71 11.91 1.78 3.14
C GLN A 71 12.56 2.82 4.04
N LYS A 72 11.94 4.00 4.17
CA LYS A 72 12.46 5.09 4.98
C LYS A 72 11.71 5.26 6.30
N LYS A 73 10.38 5.16 6.24
CA LYS A 73 9.55 5.31 7.43
C LYS A 73 8.27 4.51 7.26
N ILE A 74 7.93 3.73 8.26
CA ILE A 74 6.71 2.93 8.29
C ILE A 74 5.92 3.33 9.52
N THR A 75 4.62 3.64 9.32
CA THR A 75 3.70 3.92 10.42
C THR A 75 2.51 3.00 10.30
N ILE A 76 2.33 2.13 11.27
CA ILE A 76 1.17 1.24 11.37
C ILE A 76 0.33 1.69 12.56
N THR A 77 -0.95 1.94 12.31
CA THR A 77 -1.91 2.30 13.35
C THR A 77 -3.09 1.35 13.25
N THR A 78 -3.50 0.76 14.37
CA THR A 78 -4.64 -0.14 14.42
C THR A 78 -5.76 0.46 15.25
N PHE A 79 -6.99 0.19 14.85
CA PHE A 79 -8.22 0.70 15.44
C PHE A 79 -9.11 -0.49 15.77
N GLY A 80 -9.21 -0.83 17.06
CA GLY A 80 -9.85 -2.06 17.48
C GLY A 80 -9.08 -3.27 16.97
N ARG A 81 -9.80 -4.31 16.53
CA ARG A 81 -9.20 -5.55 16.09
C ARG A 81 -9.30 -5.79 14.59
N ASP A 82 -10.04 -4.95 13.87
CA ASP A 82 -10.45 -5.24 12.50
C ASP A 82 -10.08 -4.17 11.48
N PHE A 83 -9.51 -3.05 11.92
CA PHE A 83 -9.12 -1.94 11.03
C PHE A 83 -7.72 -1.45 11.33
N ALA A 84 -7.03 -1.06 10.26
CA ALA A 84 -5.70 -0.48 10.37
C ALA A 84 -5.41 0.46 9.20
N THR A 85 -4.47 1.37 9.43
CA THR A 85 -3.82 2.14 8.36
C THR A 85 -2.34 1.83 8.38
N THR A 86 -1.73 1.74 7.19
CA THR A 86 -0.29 1.69 7.05
C THR A 86 0.16 2.81 6.14
N ASN A 87 1.20 3.52 6.56
CA ASN A 87 1.82 4.57 5.78
C ASN A 87 3.29 4.22 5.59
N LEU A 88 3.73 4.24 4.34
CA LEU A 88 5.11 3.97 3.98
C LEU A 88 5.69 5.16 3.22
N GLU A 89 6.82 5.64 3.68
CA GLU A 89 7.69 6.52 2.92
C GLU A 89 8.85 5.67 2.43
N TYR A 90 9.09 5.69 1.12
CA TYR A 90 10.20 4.93 0.52
C TYR A 90 10.96 5.80 -0.47
N GLN A 91 12.15 5.38 -0.80
CA GLN A 91 12.96 6.03 -1.84
C GLN A 91 13.21 5.04 -2.96
N ARG A 92 12.87 5.43 -4.19
CA ARG A 92 13.21 4.65 -5.37
C ARG A 92 14.71 4.75 -5.62
N LEU A 93 15.35 3.61 -5.81
CA LEU A 93 16.81 3.56 -6.00
C LEU A 93 17.23 3.92 -7.43
N ASP A 94 16.31 3.80 -8.40
CA ASP A 94 16.58 4.17 -9.78
C ASP A 94 16.56 5.70 -10.01
N SER A 95 15.61 6.39 -9.42
CA SER A 95 15.39 7.84 -9.64
C SER A 95 15.76 8.70 -8.44
N GLY A 96 15.87 8.12 -7.25
CA GLY A 96 16.06 8.86 -6.00
C GLY A 96 14.79 9.54 -5.49
N LEU A 97 13.66 9.42 -6.20
CA LEU A 97 12.41 10.06 -5.79
C LEU A 97 11.80 9.39 -4.56
N ILE A 98 11.18 10.20 -3.73
CA ILE A 98 10.46 9.73 -2.55
C ILE A 98 9.05 9.30 -2.96
N GLY A 99 8.70 8.07 -2.60
CA GLY A 99 7.36 7.54 -2.75
C GLY A 99 6.59 7.57 -1.45
N ARG A 100 5.27 7.69 -1.56
CA ARG A 100 4.36 7.67 -0.42
C ARG A 100 3.26 6.67 -0.71
N GLU A 101 2.96 5.83 0.27
CA GLU A 101 1.92 4.83 0.14
C GLU A 101 1.07 4.82 1.40
N THR A 102 -0.24 4.98 1.23
CA THR A 102 -1.22 4.81 2.30
C THR A 102 -2.12 3.65 1.96
N LYS A 103 -2.26 2.71 2.88
CA LYS A 103 -3.21 1.60 2.75
C LYS A 103 -4.17 1.62 3.92
N ILE A 104 -5.45 1.47 3.61
CA ILE A 104 -6.49 1.20 4.58
C ILE A 104 -6.76 -0.29 4.54
N MET A 105 -6.65 -0.94 5.69
CA MET A 105 -6.78 -2.38 5.83
C MET A 105 -7.94 -2.75 6.73
N ALA A 106 -8.59 -3.84 6.40
CA ALA A 106 -9.66 -4.40 7.21
C ALA A 106 -9.49 -5.91 7.31
N ARG A 107 -9.91 -6.46 8.44
CA ARG A 107 -10.03 -7.91 8.59
C ARG A 107 -11.37 -8.32 7.97
N ILE A 108 -11.32 -8.93 6.80
CA ILE A 108 -12.49 -9.30 6.03
C ILE A 108 -12.90 -10.75 6.39
N PRO A 109 -14.15 -10.98 6.77
CA PRO A 109 -14.61 -12.35 7.05
C PRO A 109 -14.32 -13.29 5.88
N GLY A 110 -13.70 -14.43 6.18
CA GLY A 110 -13.33 -15.43 5.19
C GLY A 110 -12.08 -15.11 4.36
N GLN A 111 -11.53 -13.90 4.45
CA GLN A 111 -10.34 -13.51 3.70
C GLN A 111 -9.14 -13.14 4.57
N GLY A 112 -9.39 -12.69 5.81
CA GLY A 112 -8.35 -12.18 6.70
C GLY A 112 -8.02 -10.71 6.41
N TRP A 113 -6.84 -10.25 6.83
CA TRP A 113 -6.42 -8.87 6.61
C TRP A 113 -6.24 -8.59 5.12
N ARG A 114 -6.92 -7.55 4.63
CA ARG A 114 -6.89 -7.15 3.21
C ARG A 114 -6.81 -5.63 3.09
N VAL A 115 -6.14 -5.18 2.03
CA VAL A 115 -6.16 -3.77 1.64
C VAL A 115 -7.52 -3.48 0.99
N VAL A 116 -8.26 -2.54 1.54
CA VAL A 116 -9.56 -2.13 1.00
C VAL A 116 -9.46 -0.85 0.18
N SER A 117 -8.44 -0.05 0.43
CA SER A 117 -8.16 1.18 -0.31
C SER A 117 -6.68 1.49 -0.22
N ALA A 118 -6.07 1.86 -1.34
CA ALA A 118 -4.65 2.19 -1.39
C ALA A 118 -4.40 3.41 -2.28
N HIS A 119 -3.41 4.20 -1.91
CA HIS A 119 -2.98 5.36 -2.68
C HIS A 119 -1.46 5.43 -2.65
N VAL A 120 -0.85 5.37 -3.82
CA VAL A 120 0.61 5.48 -4.01
C VAL A 120 0.90 6.72 -4.83
N SER A 121 1.86 7.51 -4.40
CA SER A 121 2.29 8.71 -5.13
C SER A 121 3.79 8.91 -5.00
N LEU A 122 4.34 9.71 -5.89
CA LEU A 122 5.70 10.21 -5.76
C LEU A 122 5.66 11.66 -5.29
N LEU A 123 6.57 12.01 -4.39
CA LEU A 123 6.69 13.38 -3.92
C LEU A 123 7.31 14.23 -5.03
N ALA A 124 6.57 15.24 -5.47
CA ALA A 124 7.09 16.21 -6.41
C ALA A 124 8.15 17.09 -5.74
N GLN A 125 9.22 17.43 -6.47
CA GLN A 125 10.27 18.29 -5.93
C GLN A 125 9.79 19.73 -5.70
N SER A 126 8.82 20.16 -6.51
CA SER A 126 8.18 21.47 -6.34
C SER A 126 6.75 21.39 -6.86
N ASP A 127 5.87 22.17 -6.26
CA ASP A 127 4.50 22.35 -6.71
C ASP A 127 4.39 23.72 -7.40
N PRO A 128 4.24 23.78 -8.74
CA PRO A 128 4.18 25.05 -9.47
C PRO A 128 2.94 25.88 -9.13
N GLY A 129 1.90 25.26 -8.54
CA GLY A 129 0.71 25.97 -8.09
C GLY A 129 0.83 26.52 -6.67
N ARG A 130 1.97 26.33 -6.01
CA ARG A 130 2.17 26.69 -4.61
C ARG A 130 3.22 27.77 -4.46
N VAL A 131 2.84 28.86 -3.78
CA VAL A 131 3.79 29.93 -3.44
C VAL A 131 4.53 29.56 -2.17
N ALA A 132 5.87 29.52 -2.23
CA ALA A 132 6.69 29.26 -1.07
C ALA A 132 6.56 30.39 -0.07
N LYS A 133 6.49 30.07 1.23
CA LYS A 133 6.60 31.06 2.29
C LYS A 133 8.04 31.52 2.35
N GLY A 134 8.22 32.80 2.11
CA GLY A 134 9.54 33.43 2.06
C GLY A 134 10.28 33.42 3.36
#